data_89806f884502cbb057c9eab2568f0e76
#
_entry.id   89806f884502cbb057c9eab2568f0e76
#
_cell.length_a   1.000
_cell.length_b   1.000
_cell.length_c   1.000
_cell.angle_alpha   90.00
_cell.angle_beta   90.00
_cell.angle_gamma   90.00
#
_symmetry.space_group_name_H-M   'P 1'
#
loop_
_entity.id
_entity.type
_entity.pdbx_description
1 polymer ?
#
loop_
_entity_poly.entity_id
_entity_poly.type
_entity_poly.pdbx_seq_one_letter_code
_entity_poly.pdbx_strand_id
1 'polypeptide(L)'
;MKVYQIPVGPMQNFSYIVEDESTHEAIVIDPSWDLEKLTEIINEQNLNPKYIVNTHWHDDHTRGNEELAKELSVKIVQHSVSQLKNDLTVSDGDSIKFGCSELAVYHTPGHSKDSICLVGDGKIFSGDTLFVGNCG
;
A
#
# COMPACT_ATOMS: atom_id res chain seq x y z
N MET A 1 -9.42 12.55 0.11
CA MET A 1 -8.40 11.51 0.35
C MET A 1 -7.14 12.17 0.85
N LYS A 2 -6.66 11.77 2.00
CA LYS A 2 -5.43 12.33 2.59
C LYS A 2 -4.33 11.29 2.57
N VAL A 3 -3.12 11.68 2.14
CA VAL A 3 -1.98 10.79 2.01
C VAL A 3 -0.91 11.17 3.02
N TYR A 4 -0.45 10.17 3.77
CA TYR A 4 0.72 10.28 4.65
C TYR A 4 1.86 9.50 3.99
N GLN A 5 2.89 10.21 3.56
CA GLN A 5 4.08 9.60 2.96
C GLN A 5 5.16 9.50 4.03
N ILE A 6 5.57 8.28 4.36
CA ILE A 6 6.47 8.02 5.47
C ILE A 6 7.77 7.40 4.95
N PRO A 7 8.91 8.08 5.08
CA PRO A 7 10.20 7.49 4.72
C PRO A 7 10.54 6.37 5.70
N VAL A 8 10.96 5.23 5.16
CA VAL A 8 11.25 4.04 5.96
C VAL A 8 12.52 3.35 5.49
N GLY A 9 13.25 2.77 6.45
CA GLY A 9 14.39 1.90 6.20
C GLY A 9 15.60 2.57 5.58
N PRO A 10 16.63 1.75 5.25
CA PRO A 10 17.91 2.24 4.75
C PRO A 10 17.94 2.44 3.23
N MET A 11 16.91 1.99 2.50
CA MET A 11 16.88 1.99 1.03
C MET A 11 16.12 3.17 0.43
N GLN A 12 15.82 4.19 1.22
CA GLN A 12 15.07 5.37 0.80
C GLN A 12 13.69 5.05 0.25
N ASN A 13 13.03 4.04 0.83
CA ASN A 13 11.67 3.68 0.46
C ASN A 13 10.65 4.52 1.20
N PHE A 14 9.43 4.48 0.71
CA PHE A 14 8.29 5.10 1.38
C PHE A 14 7.22 4.06 1.64
N SER A 15 6.64 4.12 2.82
CA SER A 15 5.34 3.52 3.10
C SER A 15 4.29 4.62 3.07
N TYR A 16 3.06 4.27 2.72
CA TYR A 16 1.98 5.25 2.63
C TYR A 16 0.81 4.82 3.49
N ILE A 17 0.15 5.80 4.09
CA ILE A 17 -1.18 5.63 4.66
C ILE A 17 -2.10 6.53 3.86
N VAL A 18 -3.19 5.98 3.34
CA VAL A 18 -4.17 6.72 2.56
C VAL A 18 -5.49 6.70 3.31
N GLU A 19 -5.97 7.86 3.71
CA GLU A 19 -7.16 8.03 4.53
C GLU A 19 -8.33 8.54 3.72
N ASP A 20 -9.51 7.93 3.93
CA ASP A 20 -10.78 8.52 3.51
C ASP A 20 -11.22 9.50 4.60
N GLU A 21 -11.15 10.79 4.32
CA GLU A 21 -11.35 11.82 5.33
C GLU A 21 -12.77 11.84 5.90
N SER A 22 -13.75 11.34 5.15
CA SER A 22 -15.16 11.34 5.60
C SER A 22 -15.46 10.26 6.63
N THR A 23 -14.76 9.11 6.57
CA THR A 23 -14.99 7.98 7.46
C THR A 23 -13.81 7.63 8.36
N HIS A 24 -12.62 8.16 8.06
CA HIS A 24 -11.33 7.80 8.67
C HIS A 24 -10.89 6.36 8.40
N GLU A 25 -11.57 5.66 7.49
CA GLU A 25 -11.06 4.37 7.01
C GLU A 25 -9.82 4.62 6.17
N ALA A 26 -8.87 3.69 6.23
CA ALA A 26 -7.58 3.88 5.60
C ALA A 26 -7.01 2.57 5.05
N ILE A 27 -6.04 2.69 4.17
CA ILE A 27 -5.20 1.58 3.73
C ILE A 27 -3.74 1.94 3.97
N VAL A 28 -2.93 0.91 4.18
CA VAL A 28 -1.47 1.06 4.30
C VAL A 28 -0.83 0.44 3.05
N ILE A 29 0.02 1.19 2.39
CA ILE A 29 0.68 0.74 1.17
C ILE A 29 2.16 0.49 1.47
N ASP A 30 2.63 -0.72 1.14
CA ASP A 30 4.03 -1.14 1.23
C ASP A 30 4.68 -0.93 2.60
N PRO A 31 4.12 -1.49 3.69
CA PRO A 31 4.79 -1.41 5.00
C PRO A 31 6.05 -2.29 4.99
N SER A 32 7.18 -1.72 5.39
CA SER A 32 8.45 -2.44 5.38
C SER A 32 9.22 -2.27 6.69
N TRP A 33 9.95 -1.20 6.85
CA TRP A 33 10.67 -0.87 8.10
C TRP A 33 9.89 0.16 8.90
N ASP A 34 10.35 0.39 10.12
CA ASP A 34 9.88 1.51 10.96
C ASP A 34 8.35 1.49 11.16
N LEU A 35 7.80 0.31 11.42
CA LEU A 35 6.34 0.13 11.57
C LEU A 35 5.74 1.00 12.66
N GLU A 36 6.51 1.32 13.70
CA GLU A 36 6.08 2.21 14.78
C GLU A 36 5.69 3.60 14.28
N LYS A 37 6.30 4.08 13.21
CA LYS A 37 5.92 5.37 12.61
C LYS A 37 4.52 5.31 12.02
N LEU A 38 4.16 4.17 11.42
CA LEU A 38 2.83 3.94 10.84
C LEU A 38 1.77 3.84 11.93
N THR A 39 2.03 3.03 12.94
CA THR A 39 1.08 2.83 14.03
C THR A 39 0.88 4.09 14.85
N GLU A 40 1.91 4.90 15.01
CA GLU A 40 1.83 6.19 15.68
C GLU A 40 0.85 7.13 14.97
N ILE A 41 0.96 7.25 13.64
CA ILE A 41 0.05 8.08 12.84
C ILE A 41 -1.38 7.55 12.92
N ILE A 42 -1.55 6.24 12.80
CA ILE A 42 -2.86 5.60 12.87
C ILE A 42 -3.54 5.92 14.21
N ASN A 43 -2.79 5.84 15.30
CA ASN A 43 -3.34 6.13 16.63
C ASN A 43 -3.60 7.62 16.85
N GLU A 44 -2.67 8.49 16.48
CA GLU A 44 -2.81 9.93 16.65
C GLU A 44 -3.96 10.51 15.83
N GLN A 45 -4.17 10.00 14.63
CA GLN A 45 -5.21 10.48 13.72
C GLN A 45 -6.53 9.71 13.85
N ASN A 46 -6.61 8.72 14.74
CA ASN A 46 -7.78 7.87 14.95
C ASN A 46 -8.25 7.20 13.65
N LEU A 47 -7.32 6.66 12.88
CA LEU A 47 -7.61 6.00 11.63
C LEU A 47 -8.10 4.57 11.86
N ASN A 48 -8.94 4.08 10.94
CA ASN A 48 -9.45 2.72 10.94
C ASN A 48 -8.91 2.00 9.70
N PRO A 49 -7.73 1.35 9.79
CA PRO A 49 -7.15 0.64 8.65
C PRO A 49 -8.01 -0.55 8.25
N LYS A 50 -8.19 -0.72 6.93
CA LYS A 50 -8.96 -1.83 6.37
C LYS A 50 -8.08 -2.86 5.70
N TYR A 51 -7.02 -2.42 5.03
CA TYR A 51 -6.15 -3.31 4.26
C TYR A 51 -4.69 -2.84 4.30
N ILE A 52 -3.79 -3.81 4.12
CA ILE A 52 -2.43 -3.56 3.67
C ILE A 52 -2.42 -3.90 2.18
N VAL A 53 -1.92 -3.00 1.34
CA VAL A 53 -1.84 -3.22 -0.11
C VAL A 53 -0.39 -3.13 -0.52
N ASN A 54 0.11 -4.12 -1.27
CA ASN A 54 1.46 -4.08 -1.79
C ASN A 54 1.45 -3.78 -3.28
N THR A 55 2.36 -2.90 -3.68
CA THR A 55 2.57 -2.60 -5.09
C THR A 55 3.26 -3.76 -5.80
N HIS A 56 4.12 -4.51 -5.09
CA HIS A 56 4.76 -5.73 -5.57
C HIS A 56 5.36 -6.52 -4.41
N TRP A 57 5.93 -7.70 -4.70
CA TRP A 57 6.32 -8.67 -3.66
C TRP A 57 7.70 -8.45 -3.02
N HIS A 58 8.55 -7.60 -3.59
CA HIS A 58 9.93 -7.45 -3.12
C HIS A 58 9.98 -7.12 -1.62
N ASP A 59 10.99 -7.66 -0.92
CA ASP A 59 11.10 -7.58 0.54
C ASP A 59 11.11 -6.15 1.07
N ASP A 60 11.75 -5.25 0.35
CA ASP A 60 11.82 -3.83 0.75
C ASP A 60 10.48 -3.07 0.67
N HIS A 61 9.43 -3.74 0.19
CA HIS A 61 8.05 -3.22 0.16
C HIS A 61 7.08 -4.06 0.99
N THR A 62 7.47 -5.26 1.41
CA THR A 62 6.55 -6.21 2.03
C THR A 62 6.99 -6.75 3.38
N ARG A 63 8.21 -6.47 3.80
CA ARG A 63 8.78 -7.14 4.99
C ARG A 63 8.02 -6.86 6.30
N GLY A 64 7.24 -5.81 6.36
CA GLY A 64 6.42 -5.49 7.53
C GLY A 64 5.00 -6.03 7.47
N ASN A 65 4.63 -6.71 6.39
CA ASN A 65 3.24 -7.14 6.15
C ASN A 65 2.65 -7.95 7.29
N GLU A 66 3.29 -9.06 7.65
CA GLU A 66 2.69 -9.99 8.63
C GLU A 66 2.60 -9.39 10.02
N GLU A 67 3.64 -8.70 10.46
CA GLU A 67 3.65 -8.05 11.77
C GLU A 67 2.56 -6.97 11.85
N LEU A 68 2.48 -6.11 10.84
CA LEU A 68 1.50 -5.03 10.84
C LEU A 68 0.08 -5.55 10.65
N ALA A 69 -0.11 -6.54 9.78
CA ALA A 69 -1.43 -7.15 9.57
C ALA A 69 -1.98 -7.76 10.86
N LYS A 70 -1.12 -8.41 11.64
CA LYS A 70 -1.50 -8.98 12.92
C LYS A 70 -1.84 -7.90 13.93
N GLU A 71 -1.03 -6.86 14.02
CA GLU A 71 -1.23 -5.74 14.94
C GLU A 71 -2.53 -4.99 14.65
N LEU A 72 -2.81 -4.73 13.37
CA LEU A 72 -4.00 -3.99 12.95
C LEU A 72 -5.22 -4.87 12.70
N SER A 73 -5.06 -6.18 12.68
CA SER A 73 -6.13 -7.15 12.34
C SER A 73 -6.71 -6.89 10.96
N VAL A 74 -5.87 -6.70 9.97
CA VAL A 74 -6.27 -6.39 8.58
C VAL A 74 -5.76 -7.45 7.62
N LYS A 75 -6.31 -7.46 6.42
CA LYS A 75 -5.94 -8.39 5.34
C LYS A 75 -4.90 -7.76 4.42
N ILE A 76 -4.06 -8.61 3.84
CA ILE A 76 -3.01 -8.25 2.89
C ILE A 76 -3.54 -8.45 1.48
N VAL A 77 -3.46 -7.40 0.65
CA VAL A 77 -3.97 -7.39 -0.74
C VAL A 77 -2.79 -7.24 -1.70
N GLN A 78 -2.74 -8.12 -2.70
CA GLN A 78 -1.70 -8.10 -3.73
C GLN A 78 -2.30 -8.50 -5.08
N HIS A 79 -1.54 -8.29 -6.16
CA HIS A 79 -1.95 -8.78 -7.47
C HIS A 79 -2.04 -10.31 -7.48
N SER A 80 -2.97 -10.84 -8.27
CA SER A 80 -3.26 -12.28 -8.34
C SER A 80 -2.06 -13.15 -8.74
N VAL A 81 -1.05 -12.57 -9.43
CA VAL A 81 0.16 -13.31 -9.81
C VAL A 81 1.30 -13.18 -8.79
N SER A 82 1.07 -12.52 -7.66
CA SER A 82 2.09 -12.40 -6.63
C SER A 82 2.48 -13.76 -6.08
N GLN A 83 3.78 -13.96 -5.89
CA GLN A 83 4.30 -15.20 -5.30
C GLN A 83 4.36 -15.14 -3.75
N LEU A 84 4.06 -14.00 -3.17
CA LEU A 84 4.07 -13.85 -1.72
C LEU A 84 2.70 -14.19 -1.13
N LYS A 85 2.71 -14.69 0.11
CA LYS A 85 1.49 -14.99 0.85
C LYS A 85 0.63 -13.73 1.02
N ASN A 86 -0.64 -13.83 0.69
CA ASN A 86 -1.60 -12.76 0.82
C ASN A 86 -2.98 -13.32 1.19
N ASP A 87 -3.90 -12.43 1.53
CA ASP A 87 -5.27 -12.80 1.92
C ASP A 87 -6.28 -12.55 0.81
N LEU A 88 -6.06 -11.50 0.03
CA LEU A 88 -6.94 -11.09 -1.06
C LEU A 88 -6.11 -10.74 -2.28
N THR A 89 -6.67 -10.98 -3.46
CA THR A 89 -6.00 -10.65 -4.72
C THR A 89 -6.80 -9.65 -5.52
N VAL A 90 -6.09 -8.85 -6.31
CA VAL A 90 -6.66 -7.89 -7.27
C VAL A 90 -6.04 -8.11 -8.63
N SER A 91 -6.76 -7.67 -9.66
CA SER A 91 -6.31 -7.73 -11.06
C SER A 91 -6.50 -6.36 -11.70
N ASP A 92 -5.95 -6.21 -12.92
CA ASP A 92 -6.09 -4.97 -13.68
C ASP A 92 -7.56 -4.56 -13.83
N GLY A 93 -7.84 -3.31 -13.56
CA GLY A 93 -9.20 -2.78 -13.63
C GLY A 93 -10.02 -2.92 -12.35
N ASP A 94 -9.53 -3.64 -11.37
CA ASP A 94 -10.21 -3.71 -10.06
C ASP A 94 -10.06 -2.39 -9.31
N SER A 95 -10.86 -2.25 -8.24
CA SER A 95 -10.78 -1.11 -7.32
C SER A 95 -10.63 -1.61 -5.89
N ILE A 96 -9.85 -0.87 -5.10
CA ILE A 96 -9.75 -1.10 -3.66
C ILE A 96 -10.53 0.01 -2.98
N LYS A 97 -11.56 -0.37 -2.22
CA LYS A 97 -12.48 0.57 -1.58
C LYS A 97 -12.23 0.67 -0.09
N PHE A 98 -12.24 1.88 0.42
CA PHE A 98 -12.12 2.16 1.85
C PHE A 98 -12.92 3.42 2.18
N GLY A 99 -13.94 3.26 3.00
CA GLY A 99 -14.90 4.34 3.26
C GLY A 99 -15.62 4.74 1.98
N CYS A 100 -15.62 6.03 1.69
CA CYS A 100 -16.20 6.60 0.46
C CYS A 100 -15.16 6.76 -0.64
N SER A 101 -13.92 6.33 -0.41
CA SER A 101 -12.81 6.48 -1.35
C SER A 101 -12.50 5.15 -2.04
N GLU A 102 -11.85 5.24 -3.19
CA GLU A 102 -11.37 4.05 -3.89
C GLU A 102 -10.11 4.37 -4.71
N LEU A 103 -9.29 3.35 -4.90
CA LEU A 103 -8.11 3.42 -5.77
C LEU A 103 -8.28 2.37 -6.87
N ALA A 104 -8.13 2.79 -8.12
CA ALA A 104 -8.13 1.89 -9.26
C ALA A 104 -6.81 1.15 -9.33
N VAL A 105 -6.87 -0.12 -9.71
CA VAL A 105 -5.71 -1.01 -9.85
C VAL A 105 -5.33 -1.12 -11.32
N TYR A 106 -4.08 -0.81 -11.63
CA TYR A 106 -3.49 -1.03 -12.96
C TYR A 106 -2.35 -2.02 -12.83
N HIS A 107 -2.42 -3.13 -13.57
CA HIS A 107 -1.34 -4.10 -13.62
C HIS A 107 -0.23 -3.57 -14.50
N THR A 108 0.95 -3.34 -13.93
CA THR A 108 2.09 -2.72 -14.59
C THR A 108 3.33 -3.60 -14.43
N PRO A 109 3.32 -4.82 -15.02
CA PRO A 109 4.47 -5.72 -14.90
C PRO A 109 5.70 -5.14 -15.59
N GLY A 110 6.87 -5.43 -15.03
CA GLY A 110 8.14 -4.91 -15.54
C GLY A 110 9.21 -5.08 -14.47
N HIS A 111 9.24 -4.19 -13.49
CA HIS A 111 10.11 -4.31 -12.33
C HIS A 111 9.90 -5.66 -11.63
N SER A 112 8.66 -6.10 -11.51
CA SER A 112 8.27 -7.45 -11.14
C SER A 112 7.00 -7.85 -11.89
N LYS A 113 6.70 -9.15 -11.93
CA LYS A 113 5.51 -9.65 -12.65
C LYS A 113 4.21 -9.22 -11.99
N ASP A 114 4.21 -9.02 -10.67
CA ASP A 114 3.03 -8.67 -9.88
C ASP A 114 2.88 -7.17 -9.65
N SER A 115 3.72 -6.34 -10.23
CA SER A 115 3.70 -4.89 -10.00
C SER A 115 2.36 -4.28 -10.40
N ILE A 116 1.82 -3.45 -9.51
CA ILE A 116 0.61 -2.67 -9.76
C ILE A 116 0.84 -1.22 -9.41
N CYS A 117 0.11 -0.35 -10.08
CA CYS A 117 -0.05 1.04 -9.70
C CYS A 117 -1.45 1.25 -9.16
N LEU A 118 -1.58 2.08 -8.15
CA LEU A 118 -2.86 2.44 -7.54
C LEU A 118 -3.13 3.90 -7.85
N VAL A 119 -4.32 4.19 -8.37
CA VAL A 119 -4.65 5.53 -8.87
C VAL A 119 -5.99 5.99 -8.32
N GLY A 120 -6.04 7.20 -7.79
CA GLY A 120 -7.28 7.82 -7.35
C GLY A 120 -7.05 9.23 -6.85
N ASP A 121 -8.07 10.08 -6.93
CA ASP A 121 -8.05 11.44 -6.42
C ASP A 121 -6.83 12.25 -6.92
N GLY A 122 -6.47 12.07 -8.20
CA GLY A 122 -5.33 12.75 -8.80
C GLY A 122 -3.97 12.27 -8.34
N LYS A 123 -3.90 11.13 -7.64
CA LYS A 123 -2.68 10.57 -7.07
C LYS A 123 -2.37 9.21 -7.68
N ILE A 124 -1.07 8.86 -7.75
CA ILE A 124 -0.61 7.56 -8.22
C ILE A 124 0.43 7.00 -7.26
N PHE A 125 0.25 5.74 -6.87
CA PHE A 125 1.21 4.98 -6.05
C PHE A 125 1.78 3.89 -6.96
N SER A 126 3.01 4.10 -7.44
CA SER A 126 3.59 3.30 -8.52
C SER A 126 4.63 2.26 -8.05
N GLY A 127 4.93 2.20 -6.76
CA GLY A 127 6.00 1.34 -6.27
C GLY A 127 7.30 1.62 -7.03
N ASP A 128 7.91 0.56 -7.57
CA ASP A 128 9.15 0.66 -8.34
C ASP A 128 8.91 0.70 -9.86
N THR A 129 7.66 0.87 -10.30
CA THR A 129 7.35 0.98 -11.72
C THR A 129 7.81 2.31 -12.31
N LEU A 130 7.61 3.43 -11.57
CA LEU A 130 8.05 4.76 -11.95
C LEU A 130 8.85 5.39 -10.81
N PHE A 131 10.01 5.94 -11.17
CA PHE A 131 10.80 6.79 -10.27
C PHE A 131 10.84 8.20 -10.84
N VAL A 132 11.27 9.16 -10.05
CA VAL A 132 11.43 10.53 -10.55
C VAL A 132 12.47 10.53 -11.68
N GLY A 133 11.99 10.74 -12.91
CA GLY A 133 12.86 10.78 -14.10
C GLY A 133 13.27 9.43 -14.67
N ASN A 134 12.67 8.31 -14.19
CA ASN A 134 13.05 6.98 -14.65
C ASN A 134 11.91 5.98 -14.44
N CYS A 135 12.05 4.77 -15.01
CA CYS A 135 11.12 3.67 -14.74
C CYS A 135 11.89 2.40 -14.34
N GLY A 136 11.25 1.65 -13.46
CA GLY A 136 11.83 0.43 -12.91
C GLY A 136 11.78 -0.78 -13.82
#